data_960ada05858f8f5b2879f3a8bf94d77f
#
_entry.id   960ada05858f8f5b2879f3a8bf94d77f
#
_cell.length_a   1.000
_cell.length_b   1.000
_cell.length_c   1.000
_cell.angle_alpha   90.00
_cell.angle_beta   90.00
_cell.angle_gamma   90.00
#
_symmetry.space_group_name_H-M   'P 1'
#
loop_
_entity.id
_entity.type
_entity.pdbx_description
1 polymer ?
#
loop_
_entity_poly.entity_id
_entity_poly.type
_entity_poly.pdbx_seq_one_letter_code
_entity_poly.pdbx_strand_id
1 'polypeptide(L)'
;NPQQTEILYGEAVKALDISGDEDLIDAYCGVGTIGFAFAKKVKSVRGMDIIPEAIEDAKANAKRMGLSNTHYEAGKAEEIIPKWYQEGYRADALVVDPPRTGLDEKLLKTILDYKPAKMVYVSCNVSTLARDLVELSKAYKVEYIQSVDMFPHTARTEAVVKLSKK
;
A
#
# COMPACT_ATOMS: atom_id res chain seq x y z
N ASN A 1 -3.90 15.23 -11.41
CA ASN A 1 -3.07 16.38 -11.05
C ASN A 1 -1.79 15.90 -10.36
N PRO A 2 -0.62 16.00 -11.03
CA PRO A 2 0.64 15.50 -10.48
C PRO A 2 1.00 16.09 -9.11
N GLN A 3 0.70 17.35 -8.89
CA GLN A 3 0.98 18.03 -7.62
C GLN A 3 0.22 17.41 -6.46
N GLN A 4 -1.05 17.09 -6.67
CA GLN A 4 -1.88 16.48 -5.64
C GLN A 4 -1.52 15.02 -5.42
N THR A 5 -1.08 14.31 -6.46
CA THR A 5 -0.57 12.95 -6.36
C THR A 5 0.70 12.93 -5.49
N GLU A 6 1.60 13.89 -5.68
CA GLU A 6 2.80 14.00 -4.86
C GLU A 6 2.47 14.27 -3.39
N ILE A 7 1.47 15.11 -3.12
CA ILE A 7 1.00 15.37 -1.75
C ILE A 7 0.48 14.09 -1.12
N LEU A 8 -0.34 13.33 -1.86
CA LEU A 8 -0.91 12.08 -1.39
C LEU A 8 0.19 11.08 -1.02
N TYR A 9 1.17 10.90 -1.91
CA TYR A 9 2.27 9.96 -1.66
C TYR A 9 3.16 10.45 -0.53
N GLY A 10 3.38 11.75 -0.41
CA GLY A 10 4.11 12.34 0.71
C GLY A 10 3.46 12.07 2.05
N GLU A 11 2.12 12.16 2.12
CA GLU A 11 1.39 11.81 3.33
C GLU A 11 1.51 10.33 3.67
N ALA A 12 1.46 9.45 2.66
CA ALA A 12 1.65 8.03 2.87
C ALA A 12 3.05 7.73 3.43
N VAL A 13 4.08 8.39 2.89
CA VAL A 13 5.47 8.23 3.37
C VAL A 13 5.58 8.65 4.83
N LYS A 14 5.03 9.81 5.19
CA LYS A 14 5.05 10.29 6.58
C LYS A 14 4.29 9.33 7.50
N ALA A 15 3.16 8.82 7.04
CA ALA A 15 2.29 7.96 7.84
C ALA A 15 2.99 6.69 8.29
N LEU A 16 3.85 6.12 7.46
CA LEU A 16 4.53 4.87 7.81
C LEU A 16 5.62 5.01 8.87
N ASP A 17 6.15 6.21 9.08
CA ASP A 17 7.16 6.48 10.12
C ASP A 17 8.28 5.42 10.10
N ILE A 18 9.03 5.41 9.01
CA ILE A 18 9.98 4.34 8.68
C ILE A 18 11.31 4.54 9.40
N SER A 19 11.87 3.45 9.97
CA SER A 19 13.17 3.44 10.62
C SER A 19 14.34 3.05 9.70
N GLY A 20 14.05 2.33 8.61
CA GLY A 20 15.07 1.83 7.68
C GLY A 20 15.18 0.32 7.62
N ASP A 21 14.63 -0.39 8.60
CA ASP A 21 14.77 -1.85 8.73
C ASP A 21 13.54 -2.62 8.25
N GLU A 22 12.54 -1.92 7.72
CA GLU A 22 11.28 -2.53 7.36
C GLU A 22 11.35 -3.32 6.05
N ASP A 23 10.67 -4.47 6.03
CA ASP A 23 10.24 -5.13 4.82
C ASP A 23 8.83 -4.62 4.51
N LEU A 24 8.65 -4.01 3.33
CA LEU A 24 7.43 -3.32 2.93
C LEU A 24 6.72 -4.07 1.82
N ILE A 25 5.41 -4.24 1.94
CA ILE A 25 4.56 -4.68 0.83
C ILE A 25 3.77 -3.49 0.30
N ASP A 26 3.83 -3.28 -1.02
CA ASP A 26 3.07 -2.27 -1.76
C ASP A 26 2.00 -3.00 -2.57
N ALA A 27 0.83 -3.18 -1.96
CA ALA A 27 -0.29 -3.87 -2.60
C ALA A 27 -1.01 -2.94 -3.57
N TYR A 28 -1.35 -3.46 -4.74
CA TYR A 28 -1.93 -2.68 -5.85
C TYR A 28 -0.94 -1.60 -6.33
N CYS A 29 0.30 -2.01 -6.55
CA CYS A 29 1.40 -1.06 -6.73
C CYS A 29 1.38 -0.28 -8.05
N GLY A 30 0.60 -0.70 -9.04
CA GLY A 30 0.63 -0.09 -10.37
C GLY A 30 2.03 -0.12 -10.94
N VAL A 31 2.53 1.02 -11.42
CA VAL A 31 3.89 1.13 -11.97
C VAL A 31 4.96 1.32 -10.87
N GLY A 32 4.58 1.19 -9.61
CA GLY A 32 5.53 1.17 -8.49
C GLY A 32 5.83 2.52 -7.85
N THR A 33 5.09 3.57 -8.17
CA THR A 33 5.40 4.94 -7.74
C THR A 33 5.53 5.09 -6.23
N ILE A 34 4.60 4.54 -5.44
CA ILE A 34 4.66 4.62 -3.98
C ILE A 34 5.86 3.84 -3.46
N GLY A 35 6.06 2.61 -3.95
CA GLY A 35 7.18 1.78 -3.55
C GLY A 35 8.54 2.43 -3.80
N PHE A 36 8.67 3.17 -4.90
CA PHE A 36 9.92 3.87 -5.22
C PHE A 36 10.21 4.98 -4.20
N ALA A 37 9.18 5.66 -3.70
CA ALA A 37 9.34 6.68 -2.68
C ALA A 37 9.93 6.10 -1.39
N PHE A 38 9.63 4.83 -1.09
CA PHE A 38 10.11 4.14 0.11
C PHE A 38 11.40 3.35 -0.10
N ALA A 39 11.70 2.92 -1.34
CA ALA A 39 12.74 1.90 -1.59
C ALA A 39 14.11 2.22 -0.99
N LYS A 40 14.49 3.50 -0.99
CA LYS A 40 15.77 3.92 -0.41
C LYS A 40 15.72 4.08 1.11
N LYS A 41 14.55 3.93 1.71
CA LYS A 41 14.31 4.19 3.13
C LYS A 41 13.95 2.93 3.90
N VAL A 42 13.82 1.80 3.22
CA VAL A 42 13.43 0.52 3.83
C VAL A 42 14.40 -0.58 3.41
N LYS A 43 14.33 -1.70 4.10
CA LYS A 43 15.16 -2.87 3.80
C LYS A 43 14.77 -3.50 2.46
N SER A 44 13.48 -3.70 2.23
CA SER A 44 12.98 -4.26 0.97
C SER A 44 11.58 -3.78 0.65
N VAL A 45 11.25 -3.79 -0.65
CA VAL A 45 9.89 -3.51 -1.15
C VAL A 45 9.47 -4.67 -2.03
N ARG A 46 8.29 -5.25 -1.73
CA ARG A 46 7.62 -6.18 -2.64
C ARG A 46 6.32 -5.56 -3.09
N GLY A 47 6.16 -5.43 -4.41
CA GLY A 47 4.95 -4.89 -5.00
C GLY A 47 4.24 -5.92 -5.86
N MET A 48 2.92 -5.77 -5.98
CA MET A 48 2.14 -6.61 -6.88
C MET A 48 0.95 -5.83 -7.43
N ASP A 49 0.53 -6.21 -8.63
CA ASP A 49 -0.63 -5.64 -9.30
C ASP A 49 -1.17 -6.67 -10.29
N ILE A 50 -2.47 -6.59 -10.56
CA ILE A 50 -3.11 -7.51 -11.50
C ILE A 50 -2.72 -7.24 -12.96
N ILE A 51 -2.22 -6.04 -13.26
CA ILE A 51 -1.89 -5.61 -14.62
C ILE A 51 -0.44 -5.95 -14.94
N PRO A 52 -0.18 -6.97 -15.82
CA PRO A 52 1.20 -7.38 -16.11
C PRO A 52 2.07 -6.26 -16.70
N GLU A 53 1.50 -5.41 -17.53
CA GLU A 53 2.23 -4.28 -18.15
C GLU A 53 2.71 -3.29 -17.10
N ALA A 54 1.88 -3.03 -16.08
CA ALA A 54 2.28 -2.14 -14.98
C ALA A 54 3.44 -2.74 -14.19
N ILE A 55 3.43 -4.05 -13.98
CA ILE A 55 4.53 -4.74 -13.28
C ILE A 55 5.82 -4.69 -14.10
N GLU A 56 5.74 -4.90 -15.41
CA GLU A 56 6.92 -4.77 -16.26
C GLU A 56 7.49 -3.35 -16.23
N ASP A 57 6.63 -2.34 -16.21
CA ASP A 57 7.05 -0.95 -16.08
C ASP A 57 7.68 -0.70 -14.70
N ALA A 58 7.12 -1.27 -13.63
CA ALA A 58 7.69 -1.15 -12.29
C ALA A 58 9.10 -1.74 -12.23
N LYS A 59 9.29 -2.93 -12.80
CA LYS A 59 10.61 -3.58 -12.86
C LYS A 59 11.62 -2.73 -13.64
N ALA A 60 11.21 -2.21 -14.80
CA ALA A 60 12.07 -1.39 -15.64
C ALA A 60 12.45 -0.08 -14.95
N ASN A 61 11.50 0.55 -14.28
CA ASN A 61 11.72 1.79 -13.54
C ASN A 61 12.66 1.57 -12.35
N ALA A 62 12.48 0.49 -11.61
CA ALA A 62 13.35 0.15 -10.50
C ALA A 62 14.78 -0.04 -10.96
N LYS A 63 14.97 -0.75 -12.07
CA LYS A 63 16.30 -0.95 -12.66
C LYS A 63 16.94 0.36 -13.09
N ARG A 64 16.16 1.24 -13.74
CA ARG A 64 16.63 2.55 -14.19
C ARG A 64 17.05 3.44 -13.03
N MET A 65 16.35 3.33 -11.89
CA MET A 65 16.66 4.08 -10.68
C MET A 65 17.78 3.46 -9.84
N GLY A 66 18.31 2.33 -10.25
CA GLY A 66 19.40 1.65 -9.53
C GLY A 66 18.95 0.97 -8.23
N LEU A 67 17.68 0.62 -8.12
CA LEU A 67 17.15 -0.04 -6.92
C LEU A 67 17.40 -1.54 -7.00
N SER A 68 18.00 -2.11 -5.96
CA SER A 68 18.33 -3.55 -5.89
C SER A 68 17.48 -4.29 -4.85
N ASN A 69 16.66 -3.57 -4.07
CA ASN A 69 15.87 -4.14 -2.97
C ASN A 69 14.39 -4.26 -3.29
N THR A 70 14.03 -4.29 -4.57
CA THR A 70 12.64 -4.36 -5.02
C THR A 70 12.34 -5.69 -5.69
N HIS A 71 11.10 -6.17 -5.50
CA HIS A 71 10.59 -7.38 -6.14
C HIS A 71 9.13 -7.13 -6.54
N TYR A 72 8.80 -7.38 -7.80
CA TYR A 72 7.45 -7.13 -8.33
C TYR A 72 6.90 -8.38 -8.99
N GLU A 73 5.62 -8.69 -8.69
CA GLU A 73 4.90 -9.81 -9.31
C GLU A 73 3.54 -9.37 -9.82
N ALA A 74 3.14 -9.89 -10.98
CA ALA A 74 1.80 -9.69 -11.52
C ALA A 74 0.85 -10.74 -10.93
N GLY A 75 -0.31 -10.31 -10.49
CA GLY A 75 -1.33 -11.19 -9.91
C GLY A 75 -2.23 -10.47 -8.94
N LYS A 76 -3.15 -11.21 -8.35
CA LYS A 76 -4.10 -10.67 -7.38
C LYS A 76 -3.47 -10.57 -6.00
N ALA A 77 -3.71 -9.45 -5.31
CA ALA A 77 -3.18 -9.21 -3.96
C ALA A 77 -3.58 -10.34 -3.00
N GLU A 78 -4.84 -10.77 -3.07
CA GLU A 78 -5.39 -11.81 -2.22
C GLU A 78 -4.80 -13.21 -2.47
N GLU A 79 -4.04 -13.36 -3.55
CA GLU A 79 -3.35 -14.61 -3.88
C GLU A 79 -1.85 -14.50 -3.63
N ILE A 80 -1.25 -13.39 -4.02
CA ILE A 80 0.22 -13.20 -3.95
C ILE A 80 0.69 -12.93 -2.53
N ILE A 81 0.00 -12.10 -1.77
CA ILE A 81 0.43 -11.77 -0.41
C ILE A 81 0.40 -12.99 0.50
N PRO A 82 -0.66 -13.81 0.52
CA PRO A 82 -0.62 -15.06 1.29
C PRO A 82 0.50 -16.01 0.87
N LYS A 83 0.78 -16.07 -0.43
CA LYS A 83 1.88 -16.89 -0.97
C LYS A 83 3.22 -16.45 -0.39
N TRP A 84 3.48 -15.13 -0.38
CA TRP A 84 4.73 -14.59 0.18
C TRP A 84 4.88 -14.95 1.66
N TYR A 85 3.80 -14.83 2.44
CA TYR A 85 3.81 -15.19 3.85
C TYR A 85 4.07 -16.69 4.05
N GLN A 86 3.51 -17.53 3.20
CA GLN A 86 3.76 -18.97 3.25
C GLN A 86 5.21 -19.32 2.92
N GLU A 87 5.86 -18.50 2.08
CA GLU A 87 7.27 -18.65 1.73
C GLU A 87 8.21 -18.11 2.82
N GLY A 88 7.69 -17.50 3.87
CA GLY A 88 8.46 -16.99 4.99
C GLY A 88 8.71 -15.48 4.99
N TYR A 89 8.24 -14.76 3.98
CA TYR A 89 8.37 -13.30 3.98
C TYR A 89 7.45 -12.70 5.03
N ARG A 90 7.97 -11.77 5.82
CA ARG A 90 7.18 -11.08 6.86
C ARG A 90 7.29 -9.58 6.66
N ALA A 91 6.18 -8.95 6.28
CA ALA A 91 6.14 -7.51 6.10
C ALA A 91 6.00 -6.82 7.46
N ASP A 92 6.83 -5.81 7.68
CA ASP A 92 6.71 -4.91 8.84
C ASP A 92 5.75 -3.79 8.54
N ALA A 93 5.65 -3.40 7.28
CA ALA A 93 4.79 -2.33 6.82
C ALA A 93 4.04 -2.76 5.56
N LEU A 94 2.79 -2.31 5.45
CA LEU A 94 1.92 -2.61 4.31
C LEU A 94 1.27 -1.32 3.83
N VAL A 95 1.42 -1.02 2.54
CA VAL A 95 0.68 0.05 1.87
C VAL A 95 -0.35 -0.61 0.98
N VAL A 96 -1.61 -0.22 1.11
CA VAL A 96 -2.67 -0.67 0.20
C VAL A 96 -3.31 0.53 -0.47
N ASP A 97 -3.49 0.43 -1.78
CA ASP A 97 -4.18 1.43 -2.60
C ASP A 97 -5.21 0.68 -3.45
N PRO A 98 -6.27 0.15 -2.80
CA PRO A 98 -7.19 -0.75 -3.47
C PRO A 98 -8.10 -0.03 -4.48
N PRO A 99 -8.74 -0.79 -5.38
CA PRO A 99 -9.75 -0.22 -6.27
C PRO A 99 -10.97 0.30 -5.49
N ARG A 100 -11.92 0.90 -6.18
CA ARG A 100 -13.11 1.50 -5.56
C ARG A 100 -13.94 0.51 -4.75
N THR A 101 -13.82 -0.78 -5.04
CA THR A 101 -14.50 -1.85 -4.31
C THR A 101 -13.86 -2.14 -2.95
N GLY A 102 -12.71 -1.56 -2.66
CA GLY A 102 -11.98 -1.78 -1.41
C GLY A 102 -11.16 -3.06 -1.42
N LEU A 103 -10.79 -3.52 -0.23
CA LEU A 103 -10.01 -4.74 -0.07
C LEU A 103 -10.87 -5.98 -0.27
N ASP A 104 -10.29 -7.00 -0.92
CA ASP A 104 -10.92 -8.30 -1.02
C ASP A 104 -10.98 -8.99 0.35
N GLU A 105 -12.02 -9.78 0.60
CA GLU A 105 -12.20 -10.47 1.88
C GLU A 105 -11.03 -11.39 2.24
N LYS A 106 -10.49 -12.08 1.25
CA LYS A 106 -9.34 -12.98 1.46
C LYS A 106 -8.10 -12.20 1.87
N LEU A 107 -7.89 -11.03 1.25
CA LEU A 107 -6.77 -10.15 1.62
C LEU A 107 -6.97 -9.58 3.02
N LEU A 108 -8.18 -9.13 3.36
CA LEU A 108 -8.50 -8.67 4.71
C LEU A 108 -8.18 -9.74 5.75
N LYS A 109 -8.59 -10.98 5.49
CA LYS A 109 -8.29 -12.10 6.38
C LYS A 109 -6.79 -12.30 6.54
N THR A 110 -6.03 -12.24 5.46
CA THR A 110 -4.58 -12.37 5.50
C THR A 110 -3.95 -11.28 6.35
N ILE A 111 -4.39 -10.03 6.17
CA ILE A 111 -3.89 -8.92 6.98
C ILE A 111 -4.19 -9.13 8.47
N LEU A 112 -5.41 -9.58 8.79
CA LEU A 112 -5.81 -9.81 10.17
C LEU A 112 -5.10 -11.01 10.79
N ASP A 113 -4.71 -11.99 9.99
CA ASP A 113 -3.98 -13.16 10.45
C ASP A 113 -2.50 -12.85 10.73
N TYR A 114 -1.84 -12.14 9.82
CA TYR A 114 -0.40 -11.88 9.91
C TYR A 114 -0.05 -10.56 10.59
N LYS A 115 -0.93 -9.58 10.52
CA LYS A 115 -0.84 -8.30 11.25
C LYS A 115 0.50 -7.57 11.08
N PRO A 116 0.82 -7.06 9.86
CA PRO A 116 1.96 -6.15 9.73
C PRO A 116 1.86 -5.02 10.76
N ALA A 117 2.97 -4.63 11.35
CA ALA A 117 2.97 -3.67 12.47
C ALA A 117 2.43 -2.29 12.08
N LYS A 118 2.71 -1.87 10.86
CA LYS A 118 2.30 -0.56 10.32
C LYS A 118 1.54 -0.75 9.02
N MET A 119 0.47 0.02 8.83
CA MET A 119 -0.32 -0.05 7.61
C MET A 119 -0.76 1.34 7.19
N VAL A 120 -0.70 1.60 5.89
CA VAL A 120 -1.29 2.81 5.30
C VAL A 120 -2.30 2.37 4.24
N TYR A 121 -3.50 2.90 4.35
CA TYR A 121 -4.59 2.66 3.42
C TYR A 121 -4.86 3.94 2.63
N VAL A 122 -4.67 3.89 1.33
CA VAL A 122 -4.97 5.01 0.43
C VAL A 122 -6.31 4.68 -0.23
N SER A 123 -7.32 5.51 0.00
CA SER A 123 -8.69 5.25 -0.45
C SER A 123 -9.18 6.31 -1.42
N CYS A 124 -9.84 5.86 -2.49
CA CYS A 124 -10.59 6.73 -3.40
C CYS A 124 -12.11 6.62 -3.21
N ASN A 125 -12.55 5.82 -2.23
CA ASN A 125 -13.98 5.60 -1.97
C ASN A 125 -14.24 5.51 -0.47
N VAL A 126 -14.90 6.52 0.08
CA VAL A 126 -15.16 6.62 1.54
C VAL A 126 -16.04 5.47 2.04
N SER A 127 -17.00 5.01 1.23
CA SER A 127 -17.92 3.93 1.64
C SER A 127 -17.17 2.62 1.85
N THR A 128 -16.31 2.22 0.90
CA THR A 128 -15.54 0.99 1.04
C THR A 128 -14.44 1.13 2.09
N LEU A 129 -13.87 2.31 2.25
CA LEU A 129 -12.92 2.58 3.34
C LEU A 129 -13.57 2.34 4.69
N ALA A 130 -14.76 2.89 4.92
CA ALA A 130 -15.48 2.71 6.18
C ALA A 130 -15.74 1.22 6.45
N ARG A 131 -16.18 0.48 5.44
CA ARG A 131 -16.41 -0.97 5.54
C ARG A 131 -15.13 -1.70 5.94
N ASP A 132 -14.01 -1.39 5.27
CA ASP A 132 -12.74 -2.05 5.53
C ASP A 132 -12.18 -1.68 6.91
N LEU A 133 -12.37 -0.43 7.35
CA LEU A 133 -11.92 0.00 8.67
C LEU A 133 -12.64 -0.71 9.81
N VAL A 134 -13.92 -1.07 9.63
CA VAL A 134 -14.65 -1.87 10.62
C VAL A 134 -13.92 -3.20 10.86
N GLU A 135 -13.52 -3.87 9.80
CA GLU A 135 -12.79 -5.14 9.92
C GLU A 135 -11.36 -4.94 10.43
N LEU A 136 -10.64 -3.95 9.89
CA LEU A 136 -9.26 -3.70 10.29
C LEU A 136 -9.14 -3.25 11.74
N SER A 137 -10.13 -2.56 12.29
CA SER A 137 -10.12 -2.10 13.68
C SER A 137 -10.12 -3.23 14.71
N LYS A 138 -10.42 -4.46 14.29
CA LYS A 138 -10.32 -5.63 15.15
C LYS A 138 -8.87 -5.90 15.58
N ALA A 139 -7.89 -5.53 14.75
CA ALA A 139 -6.46 -5.77 15.01
C ALA A 139 -5.63 -4.49 14.96
N TYR A 140 -6.18 -3.40 14.48
CA TYR A 140 -5.45 -2.15 14.25
C TYR A 140 -6.13 -0.99 14.94
N LYS A 141 -5.31 -0.05 15.37
CA LYS A 141 -5.75 1.26 15.83
C LYS A 141 -5.62 2.23 14.67
N VAL A 142 -6.68 2.98 14.39
CA VAL A 142 -6.62 4.08 13.42
C VAL A 142 -5.95 5.27 14.09
N GLU A 143 -4.75 5.61 13.62
CA GLU A 143 -3.98 6.71 14.20
C GLU A 143 -4.49 8.07 13.71
N TYR A 144 -4.73 8.18 12.40
CA TYR A 144 -5.35 9.38 11.84
C TYR A 144 -5.85 9.11 10.41
N ILE A 145 -6.69 10.03 9.93
CA ILE A 145 -7.19 10.05 8.57
C ILE A 145 -6.90 11.43 7.99
N GLN A 146 -6.19 11.46 6.86
CA GLN A 146 -5.87 12.70 6.16
C GLN A 146 -6.57 12.71 4.82
N SER A 147 -7.44 13.69 4.59
CA SER A 147 -8.12 13.85 3.30
C SER A 147 -7.25 14.70 2.37
N VAL A 148 -7.20 14.29 1.11
CA VAL A 148 -6.51 15.03 0.05
C VAL A 148 -7.49 15.25 -1.09
N ASP A 149 -7.75 16.51 -1.43
CA ASP A 149 -8.64 16.86 -2.53
C ASP A 149 -7.85 16.78 -3.84
N MET A 150 -8.09 15.71 -4.60
CA MET A 150 -7.39 15.45 -5.85
C MET A 150 -7.92 16.26 -7.02
N PHE A 151 -9.19 16.69 -6.95
CA PHE A 151 -9.87 17.40 -8.02
C PHE A 151 -10.76 18.49 -7.40
N PRO A 152 -10.22 19.72 -7.22
CA PRO A 152 -10.92 20.80 -6.50
C PRO A 152 -12.31 21.15 -7.04
N HIS A 153 -12.57 20.88 -8.33
CA HIS A 153 -13.85 21.18 -8.95
C HIS A 153 -14.81 20.00 -9.01
N THR A 154 -14.47 18.88 -8.32
CA THR A 154 -15.30 17.68 -8.25
C THR A 154 -15.46 17.25 -6.81
N ALA A 155 -16.40 16.35 -6.54
CA ALA A 155 -16.57 15.76 -5.20
C ALA A 155 -15.58 14.64 -4.90
N ARG A 156 -14.57 14.45 -5.73
CA ARG A 156 -13.63 13.34 -5.60
C ARG A 156 -12.52 13.69 -4.63
N THR A 157 -12.43 12.93 -3.55
CA THR A 157 -11.42 13.09 -2.50
C THR A 157 -10.73 11.76 -2.27
N GLU A 158 -9.40 11.81 -2.14
CA GLU A 158 -8.60 10.68 -1.67
C GLU A 158 -8.39 10.82 -0.17
N ALA A 159 -8.24 9.71 0.51
CA ALA A 159 -7.91 9.70 1.94
C ALA A 159 -6.74 8.79 2.21
N VAL A 160 -5.87 9.24 3.10
CA VAL A 160 -4.74 8.43 3.60
C VAL A 160 -5.02 8.12 5.06
N VAL A 161 -5.06 6.83 5.40
CA VAL A 161 -5.34 6.37 6.75
C VAL A 161 -4.10 5.66 7.29
N LYS A 162 -3.64 6.09 8.46
CA LYS A 162 -2.56 5.41 9.18
C LYS A 162 -3.16 4.46 10.19
N LEU A 163 -2.72 3.20 10.16
CA LEU A 163 -3.12 2.19 11.12
C LEU A 163 -1.88 1.58 11.78
N SER A 164 -1.98 1.32 13.07
CA SER A 164 -0.94 0.65 13.83
C SER A 164 -1.52 -0.57 14.50
N LYS A 165 -0.75 -1.66 14.55
CA LYS A 165 -1.13 -2.90 15.20
C LYS A 165 -1.40 -2.63 16.69
N LYS A 166 -2.51 -3.14 17.18
CA LYS A 166 -2.85 -3.07 18.62
C LYS A 166 -1.91 -3.89 19.48
#